data_36bb90988c8a31404e306452a975474f
#
_entry.id   36bb90988c8a31404e306452a975474f
#
_cell.length_a   1.000
_cell.length_b   1.000
_cell.length_c   1.000
_cell.angle_alpha   90.00
_cell.angle_beta   90.00
_cell.angle_gamma   90.00
#
_symmetry.space_group_name_H-M   'P 1'
#
loop_
_entity.id
_entity.type
_entity.pdbx_description
1 polymer ?
#
loop_
_entity_poly.entity_id
_entity_poly.type
_entity_poly.pdbx_seq_one_letter_code
_entity_poly.pdbx_strand_id
1 'polypeptide(L)'
;MEQMTFLDFFAGIGGFRKGFELCGMRCVGHCEIDKYADRSYRAIHDVKEDEWYAADITKVAPADLPRADLWAGGFPCQDISVAGRQRGLDGARSGLFFTLAQLVKGQSPENRPTWIVLENVKNLLSIHGGWDFATVLDTLASLGYHIEYGLLNTKYFGPPQNRERVFIVACRHPGAGRGPKIFPVPAGSGKALIQLIGGMQGQRVYDPAGISVTMAAQS
;
A
#
# COMPACT_ATOMS: atom_id res chain seq x y z
N MET A 1 -18.61 17.90 -2.96
CA MET A 1 -17.56 17.10 -3.65
C MET A 1 -17.91 15.64 -3.43
N GLU A 2 -17.84 14.84 -4.45
CA GLU A 2 -18.06 13.41 -4.36
C GLU A 2 -16.96 12.78 -3.47
N GLN A 3 -17.32 11.84 -2.61
CA GLN A 3 -16.38 11.19 -1.69
C GLN A 3 -15.44 10.30 -2.50
N MET A 4 -14.12 10.48 -2.35
CA MET A 4 -13.14 9.60 -3.00
C MET A 4 -13.32 8.15 -2.55
N THR A 5 -13.20 7.25 -3.52
CA THR A 5 -13.33 5.81 -3.30
C THR A 5 -11.99 5.10 -3.47
N PHE A 6 -11.80 3.98 -2.76
CA PHE A 6 -10.57 3.20 -2.91
C PHE A 6 -10.80 1.68 -2.84
N LEU A 7 -9.87 0.95 -3.47
CA LEU A 7 -9.69 -0.50 -3.32
C LEU A 7 -8.42 -0.78 -2.52
N ASP A 8 -8.49 -1.76 -1.62
CA ASP A 8 -7.40 -2.18 -0.73
C ASP A 8 -6.92 -3.59 -1.14
N PHE A 9 -5.80 -3.66 -1.86
CA PHE A 9 -5.18 -4.91 -2.32
C PHE A 9 -4.09 -5.36 -1.34
N PHE A 10 -3.95 -6.67 -1.16
CA PHE A 10 -3.03 -7.24 -0.16
C PHE A 10 -3.31 -6.64 1.21
N ALA A 11 -4.59 -6.58 1.55
CA ALA A 11 -5.13 -5.70 2.57
C ALA A 11 -4.64 -6.01 3.99
N GLY A 12 -4.20 -7.26 4.25
CA GLY A 12 -3.81 -7.67 5.58
C GLY A 12 -4.95 -7.44 6.58
N ILE A 13 -4.67 -6.69 7.62
CA ILE A 13 -5.68 -6.26 8.61
C ILE A 13 -6.29 -4.88 8.32
N GLY A 14 -6.01 -4.28 7.15
CA GLY A 14 -6.62 -3.02 6.71
C GLY A 14 -5.91 -1.75 7.18
N GLY A 15 -4.59 -1.75 7.18
CA GLY A 15 -3.82 -0.55 7.53
C GLY A 15 -4.10 0.62 6.60
N PHE A 16 -4.14 0.40 5.30
CA PHE A 16 -4.51 1.41 4.30
C PHE A 16 -5.97 1.85 4.47
N ARG A 17 -6.89 0.89 4.62
CA ARG A 17 -8.30 1.20 4.86
C ARG A 17 -8.46 2.16 6.02
N LYS A 18 -7.87 1.85 7.17
CA LYS A 18 -7.98 2.71 8.35
C LYS A 18 -7.46 4.12 8.10
N GLY A 19 -6.32 4.24 7.42
CA GLY A 19 -5.73 5.53 7.10
C GLY A 19 -6.61 6.36 6.16
N PHE A 20 -7.14 5.76 5.11
CA PHE A 20 -7.97 6.47 4.12
C PHE A 20 -9.36 6.82 4.65
N GLU A 21 -9.97 5.94 5.44
CA GLU A 21 -11.25 6.24 6.11
C GLU A 21 -11.13 7.42 7.08
N LEU A 22 -10.00 7.53 7.80
CA LEU A 22 -9.71 8.70 8.64
C LEU A 22 -9.57 10.01 7.83
N CYS A 23 -9.21 9.91 6.56
CA CYS A 23 -9.18 11.03 5.61
C CYS A 23 -10.53 11.26 4.91
N GLY A 24 -11.59 10.55 5.30
CA GLY A 24 -12.93 10.70 4.73
C GLY A 24 -13.14 9.97 3.40
N MET A 25 -12.26 9.06 3.01
CA MET A 25 -12.44 8.23 1.82
C MET A 25 -13.33 7.02 2.12
N ARG A 26 -13.93 6.43 1.09
CA ARG A 26 -14.79 5.24 1.20
C ARG A 26 -14.12 4.02 0.53
N CYS A 27 -14.00 2.93 1.29
CA CYS A 27 -13.64 1.63 0.73
C CYS A 27 -14.77 1.10 -0.15
N VAL A 28 -14.45 0.58 -1.33
CA VAL A 28 -15.39 -0.10 -2.22
C VAL A 28 -15.06 -1.57 -2.39
N GLY A 29 -13.97 -2.03 -1.78
CA GLY A 29 -13.62 -3.45 -1.75
C GLY A 29 -12.18 -3.70 -1.34
N HIS A 30 -11.90 -4.98 -1.06
CA HIS A 30 -10.56 -5.42 -0.69
C HIS A 30 -10.22 -6.80 -1.25
N CYS A 31 -8.91 -7.08 -1.32
CA CYS A 31 -8.38 -8.37 -1.70
C CYS A 31 -7.34 -8.84 -0.69
N GLU A 32 -7.56 -10.02 -0.09
CA GLU A 32 -6.64 -10.63 0.89
C GLU A 32 -6.71 -12.16 0.82
N ILE A 33 -5.55 -12.80 0.61
CA ILE A 33 -5.46 -14.25 0.45
C ILE A 33 -5.41 -14.99 1.78
N ASP A 34 -4.86 -14.38 2.82
CA ASP A 34 -4.80 -14.99 4.15
C ASP A 34 -6.16 -14.86 4.85
N LYS A 35 -6.81 -16.01 5.04
CA LYS A 35 -8.14 -16.08 5.65
C LYS A 35 -8.21 -15.53 7.08
N TYR A 36 -7.09 -15.54 7.81
CA TYR A 36 -7.03 -15.02 9.18
C TYR A 36 -6.87 -13.51 9.18
N ALA A 37 -6.07 -12.98 8.22
CA ALA A 37 -5.96 -11.56 7.99
C ALA A 37 -7.31 -10.98 7.53
N ASP A 38 -7.99 -11.60 6.55
CA ASP A 38 -9.32 -11.18 6.10
C ASP A 38 -10.35 -11.23 7.23
N ARG A 39 -10.34 -12.28 8.05
CA ARG A 39 -11.22 -12.34 9.22
C ARG A 39 -10.97 -11.20 10.21
N SER A 40 -9.71 -10.86 10.44
CA SER A 40 -9.33 -9.73 11.29
C SER A 40 -9.75 -8.39 10.67
N TYR A 41 -9.55 -8.24 9.35
CA TYR A 41 -9.98 -7.09 8.58
C TYR A 41 -11.48 -6.84 8.78
N ARG A 42 -12.31 -7.85 8.57
CA ARG A 42 -13.78 -7.76 8.74
C ARG A 42 -14.22 -7.50 10.19
N ALA A 43 -13.42 -7.93 11.17
CA ALA A 43 -13.69 -7.67 12.57
C ALA A 43 -13.32 -6.25 13.02
N ILE A 44 -12.32 -5.65 12.36
CA ILE A 44 -11.81 -4.31 12.69
C ILE A 44 -12.59 -3.22 11.96
N HIS A 45 -12.98 -3.50 10.70
CA HIS A 45 -13.60 -2.54 9.82
C HIS A 45 -15.09 -2.83 9.61
N ASP A 46 -15.87 -1.77 9.41
CA ASP A 46 -17.29 -1.87 9.08
C ASP A 46 -17.45 -2.20 7.58
N VAL A 47 -17.14 -3.46 7.22
CA VAL A 47 -17.23 -3.96 5.84
C VAL A 47 -18.70 -4.08 5.45
N LYS A 48 -19.11 -3.37 4.40
CA LYS A 48 -20.49 -3.39 3.90
C LYS A 48 -20.74 -4.60 3.01
N GLU A 49 -21.99 -5.02 2.90
CA GLU A 49 -22.39 -6.18 2.08
C GLU A 49 -22.17 -5.95 0.57
N ASP A 50 -22.20 -4.70 0.13
CA ASP A 50 -21.98 -4.29 -1.26
C ASP A 50 -20.50 -4.04 -1.61
N GLU A 51 -19.58 -4.15 -0.66
CA GLU A 51 -18.15 -4.05 -0.93
C GLU A 51 -17.65 -5.28 -1.70
N TRP A 52 -16.91 -5.01 -2.76
CA TRP A 52 -16.26 -6.07 -3.53
C TRP A 52 -15.21 -6.80 -2.70
N TYR A 53 -15.13 -8.13 -2.88
CA TYR A 53 -14.13 -8.96 -2.23
C TYR A 53 -13.56 -10.03 -3.17
N ALA A 54 -12.26 -10.24 -3.11
CA ALA A 54 -11.58 -11.40 -3.68
C ALA A 54 -10.50 -11.93 -2.72
N ALA A 55 -10.40 -13.26 -2.61
CA ALA A 55 -9.32 -13.85 -1.85
C ALA A 55 -7.98 -13.83 -2.61
N ASP A 56 -7.99 -14.07 -3.91
CA ASP A 56 -6.79 -14.26 -4.72
C ASP A 56 -6.80 -13.31 -5.93
N ILE A 57 -5.92 -12.32 -5.90
CA ILE A 57 -5.80 -11.31 -6.95
C ILE A 57 -5.48 -11.93 -8.32
N THR A 58 -4.83 -13.10 -8.37
CA THR A 58 -4.48 -13.77 -9.63
C THR A 58 -5.69 -14.34 -10.38
N LYS A 59 -6.83 -14.42 -9.69
CA LYS A 59 -8.11 -14.92 -10.25
C LYS A 59 -9.08 -13.80 -10.60
N VAL A 60 -8.69 -12.55 -10.37
CA VAL A 60 -9.51 -11.38 -10.64
C VAL A 60 -9.34 -10.95 -12.08
N ALA A 61 -10.44 -10.74 -12.78
CA ALA A 61 -10.43 -10.09 -14.09
C ALA A 61 -10.63 -8.56 -13.95
N PRO A 62 -10.09 -7.74 -14.86
CA PRO A 62 -10.28 -6.29 -14.81
C PRO A 62 -11.76 -5.86 -14.74
N ALA A 63 -12.65 -6.62 -15.38
CA ALA A 63 -14.09 -6.34 -15.41
C ALA A 63 -14.79 -6.63 -14.07
N ASP A 64 -14.19 -7.42 -13.19
CA ASP A 64 -14.77 -7.75 -11.88
C ASP A 64 -14.60 -6.62 -10.87
N LEU A 65 -13.67 -5.69 -11.13
CA LEU A 65 -13.31 -4.65 -10.19
C LEU A 65 -14.29 -3.48 -10.24
N PRO A 66 -14.83 -3.03 -9.11
CA PRO A 66 -15.60 -1.81 -9.07
C PRO A 66 -14.71 -0.61 -9.41
N ARG A 67 -15.32 0.44 -9.96
CA ARG A 67 -14.63 1.72 -10.16
C ARG A 67 -14.18 2.28 -8.80
N ALA A 68 -12.92 2.69 -8.74
CA ALA A 68 -12.36 3.38 -7.58
C ALA A 68 -11.36 4.44 -8.03
N ASP A 69 -11.31 5.56 -7.30
CA ASP A 69 -10.42 6.68 -7.60
C ASP A 69 -8.98 6.36 -7.22
N LEU A 70 -8.79 5.50 -6.20
CA LEU A 70 -7.50 5.12 -5.66
C LEU A 70 -7.40 3.60 -5.48
N TRP A 71 -6.28 3.02 -5.89
CA TRP A 71 -5.92 1.64 -5.57
C TRP A 71 -4.73 1.65 -4.62
N ALA A 72 -4.82 0.93 -3.52
CA ALA A 72 -3.75 0.82 -2.53
C ALA A 72 -3.34 -0.63 -2.30
N GLY A 73 -2.11 -0.84 -1.85
CA GLY A 73 -1.68 -2.18 -1.46
C GLY A 73 -0.22 -2.30 -1.03
N GLY A 74 0.02 -3.20 -0.08
CA GLY A 74 1.35 -3.62 0.33
C GLY A 74 1.74 -4.93 -0.36
N PHE A 75 2.29 -4.88 -1.57
CA PHE A 75 2.63 -6.08 -2.32
C PHE A 75 3.86 -6.81 -1.76
N PRO A 76 3.94 -8.16 -1.84
CA PRO A 76 5.11 -8.92 -1.36
C PRO A 76 6.38 -8.59 -2.14
N CYS A 77 7.50 -8.37 -1.42
CA CYS A 77 8.79 -8.02 -2.01
C CYS A 77 9.44 -9.18 -2.81
N GLN A 78 9.09 -10.43 -2.47
CA GLN A 78 9.72 -11.63 -3.05
C GLN A 78 9.35 -11.89 -4.51
N ASP A 79 8.31 -11.25 -5.02
CA ASP A 79 7.71 -11.53 -6.32
C ASP A 79 8.19 -10.61 -7.46
N ILE A 80 9.16 -9.73 -7.21
CA ILE A 80 9.72 -8.85 -8.24
C ILE A 80 11.05 -9.43 -8.74
N SER A 81 11.15 -10.74 -8.91
CA SER A 81 12.40 -11.30 -9.37
C SER A 81 12.66 -11.00 -10.86
N VAL A 82 13.90 -10.62 -11.13
CA VAL A 82 14.45 -10.16 -12.42
C VAL A 82 14.50 -11.27 -13.50
N ALA A 83 13.65 -12.24 -13.46
CA ALA A 83 13.56 -13.24 -14.53
C ALA A 83 12.84 -12.65 -15.76
N GLY A 84 13.50 -11.71 -16.44
CA GLY A 84 12.94 -11.20 -17.68
C GLY A 84 13.43 -9.82 -18.10
N ARG A 85 14.70 -9.69 -18.34
CA ARG A 85 15.40 -8.43 -18.69
C ARG A 85 14.96 -7.72 -19.97
N GLN A 86 13.97 -8.19 -20.74
CA GLN A 86 13.79 -7.65 -22.09
C GLN A 86 12.37 -7.54 -22.68
N ARG A 87 11.30 -7.77 -21.94
CA ARG A 87 9.95 -7.59 -22.52
C ARG A 87 9.06 -6.84 -21.55
N GLY A 88 8.59 -5.66 -21.97
CA GLY A 88 7.68 -4.83 -21.19
C GLY A 88 6.46 -5.57 -20.58
N LEU A 89 5.38 -4.89 -20.23
CA LEU A 89 4.17 -5.49 -19.64
C LEU A 89 3.57 -6.67 -20.44
N ASP A 90 3.96 -6.85 -21.70
CA ASP A 90 3.51 -7.95 -22.59
C ASP A 90 4.36 -9.22 -22.46
N GLY A 91 5.48 -9.21 -21.70
CA GLY A 91 6.25 -10.38 -21.33
C GLY A 91 5.67 -11.10 -20.12
N ALA A 92 5.84 -12.42 -20.02
CA ALA A 92 5.46 -13.22 -18.87
C ALA A 92 6.29 -12.82 -17.63
N ARG A 93 5.97 -11.69 -16.99
CA ARG A 93 6.49 -11.34 -15.67
C ARG A 93 5.57 -11.96 -14.63
N SER A 94 6.10 -12.86 -13.81
CA SER A 94 5.41 -13.42 -12.68
C SER A 94 5.56 -12.49 -11.47
N GLY A 95 4.54 -12.46 -10.62
CA GLY A 95 4.55 -11.70 -9.38
C GLY A 95 3.29 -10.87 -9.16
N LEU A 96 2.91 -10.74 -7.92
CA LEU A 96 1.64 -10.11 -7.53
C LEU A 96 1.58 -8.61 -7.88
N PHE A 97 2.74 -7.92 -7.85
CA PHE A 97 2.82 -6.54 -8.35
C PHE A 97 2.45 -6.45 -9.84
N PHE A 98 2.96 -7.37 -10.67
CA PHE A 98 2.65 -7.37 -12.10
C PHE A 98 1.19 -7.74 -12.36
N THR A 99 0.61 -8.63 -11.53
CA THR A 99 -0.82 -8.91 -11.58
C THR A 99 -1.63 -7.64 -11.34
N LEU A 100 -1.29 -6.86 -10.30
CA LEU A 100 -1.93 -5.57 -10.04
C LEU A 100 -1.77 -4.60 -11.24
N ALA A 101 -0.56 -4.50 -11.80
CA ALA A 101 -0.30 -3.65 -12.96
C ALA A 101 -1.10 -4.08 -14.21
N GLN A 102 -1.29 -5.39 -14.42
CA GLN A 102 -2.14 -5.92 -15.50
C GLN A 102 -3.62 -5.60 -15.26
N LEU A 103 -4.10 -5.68 -14.03
CA LEU A 103 -5.46 -5.27 -13.69
C LEU A 103 -5.67 -3.78 -14.00
N VAL A 104 -4.69 -2.91 -13.67
CA VAL A 104 -4.73 -1.48 -14.04
C VAL A 104 -4.73 -1.30 -15.56
N LYS A 105 -3.86 -2.03 -16.27
CA LYS A 105 -3.78 -1.96 -17.75
C LYS A 105 -5.10 -2.37 -18.42
N GLY A 106 -5.74 -3.38 -17.87
CA GLY A 106 -7.00 -3.92 -18.40
C GLY A 106 -8.24 -3.06 -18.12
N GLN A 107 -8.13 -2.03 -17.24
CA GLN A 107 -9.23 -1.10 -17.03
C GLN A 107 -9.43 -0.19 -18.24
N SER A 108 -10.70 0.13 -18.54
CA SER A 108 -11.00 1.19 -19.49
C SER A 108 -10.44 2.54 -19.01
N PRO A 109 -10.17 3.50 -19.90
CA PRO A 109 -9.57 4.79 -19.53
C PRO A 109 -10.31 5.53 -18.41
N GLU A 110 -11.65 5.44 -18.38
CA GLU A 110 -12.53 6.07 -17.41
C GLU A 110 -12.57 5.35 -16.05
N ASN A 111 -12.34 4.02 -16.05
CA ASN A 111 -12.34 3.19 -14.83
C ASN A 111 -10.95 3.03 -14.21
N ARG A 112 -9.90 3.43 -14.95
CA ARG A 112 -8.54 3.34 -14.46
C ARG A 112 -8.35 4.26 -13.27
N PRO A 113 -7.79 3.79 -12.12
CA PRO A 113 -7.64 4.63 -10.94
C PRO A 113 -6.80 5.88 -11.25
N THR A 114 -7.19 7.00 -10.66
CA THR A 114 -6.40 8.25 -10.72
C THR A 114 -5.14 8.13 -9.88
N TRP A 115 -5.24 7.42 -8.77
CA TRP A 115 -4.15 7.25 -7.80
C TRP A 115 -3.84 5.78 -7.56
N ILE A 116 -2.54 5.48 -7.42
CA ILE A 116 -2.06 4.18 -6.91
C ILE A 116 -1.11 4.48 -5.76
N VAL A 117 -1.35 3.87 -4.60
CA VAL A 117 -0.51 4.00 -3.40
C VAL A 117 -0.03 2.62 -3.00
N LEU A 118 1.28 2.41 -3.12
CA LEU A 118 1.90 1.13 -2.80
C LEU A 118 2.86 1.26 -1.63
N GLU A 119 2.94 0.21 -0.83
CA GLU A 119 3.89 0.09 0.27
C GLU A 119 4.77 -1.14 0.08
N ASN A 120 6.03 -1.01 0.48
CA ASN A 120 6.94 -2.15 0.56
C ASN A 120 8.01 -1.95 1.63
N VAL A 121 8.77 -3.00 1.92
CA VAL A 121 9.92 -2.93 2.83
C VAL A 121 11.03 -2.08 2.23
N LYS A 122 11.83 -1.41 3.07
CA LYS A 122 13.00 -0.61 2.66
C LYS A 122 13.95 -1.37 1.73
N ASN A 123 14.09 -2.67 1.92
CA ASN A 123 14.99 -3.50 1.13
C ASN A 123 14.68 -3.49 -0.37
N LEU A 124 13.44 -3.19 -0.78
CA LEU A 124 13.06 -3.01 -2.18
C LEU A 124 13.96 -2.00 -2.91
N LEU A 125 14.43 -0.96 -2.21
CA LEU A 125 15.28 0.09 -2.79
C LEU A 125 16.69 -0.41 -3.19
N SER A 126 17.16 -1.51 -2.59
CA SER A 126 18.55 -1.99 -2.74
C SER A 126 18.68 -3.43 -3.21
N ILE A 127 17.63 -4.23 -3.08
CA ILE A 127 17.64 -5.62 -3.53
C ILE A 127 17.98 -5.68 -5.03
N HIS A 128 18.81 -6.64 -5.42
CA HIS A 128 19.34 -6.79 -6.80
C HIS A 128 19.93 -5.49 -7.38
N GLY A 129 20.62 -4.70 -6.52
CA GLY A 129 21.20 -3.43 -6.94
C GLY A 129 20.19 -2.34 -7.30
N GLY A 130 18.97 -2.43 -6.79
CA GLY A 130 17.89 -1.48 -7.04
C GLY A 130 17.08 -1.73 -8.32
N TRP A 131 17.41 -2.78 -9.08
CA TRP A 131 16.73 -3.08 -10.34
C TRP A 131 15.25 -3.43 -10.15
N ASP A 132 14.89 -4.08 -9.04
CA ASP A 132 13.49 -4.42 -8.74
C ASP A 132 12.67 -3.15 -8.53
N PHE A 133 13.21 -2.20 -7.78
CA PHE A 133 12.56 -0.91 -7.58
C PHE A 133 12.43 -0.11 -8.88
N ALA A 134 13.51 -0.05 -9.67
CA ALA A 134 13.47 0.59 -10.99
C ALA A 134 12.39 -0.04 -11.89
N THR A 135 12.22 -1.36 -11.84
CA THR A 135 11.20 -2.08 -12.60
C THR A 135 9.78 -1.69 -12.16
N VAL A 136 9.55 -1.52 -10.85
CA VAL A 136 8.26 -1.03 -10.34
C VAL A 136 7.95 0.36 -10.89
N LEU A 137 8.93 1.28 -10.81
CA LEU A 137 8.75 2.65 -11.32
C LEU A 137 8.49 2.67 -12.82
N ASP A 138 9.30 1.94 -13.60
CA ASP A 138 9.15 1.85 -15.06
C ASP A 138 7.79 1.27 -15.46
N THR A 139 7.34 0.25 -14.75
CA THR A 139 6.02 -0.36 -14.98
C THR A 139 4.89 0.64 -14.77
N LEU A 140 4.89 1.38 -13.66
CA LEU A 140 3.87 2.39 -13.38
C LEU A 140 3.96 3.58 -14.37
N ALA A 141 5.17 3.99 -14.74
CA ALA A 141 5.38 5.05 -15.73
C ALA A 141 4.84 4.64 -17.11
N SER A 142 5.06 3.39 -17.53
CA SER A 142 4.54 2.85 -18.80
C SER A 142 3.01 2.78 -18.86
N LEU A 143 2.35 2.74 -17.70
CA LEU A 143 0.90 2.84 -17.55
C LEU A 143 0.38 4.29 -17.58
N GLY A 144 1.28 5.27 -17.71
CA GLY A 144 0.94 6.69 -17.82
C GLY A 144 0.84 7.41 -16.47
N TYR A 145 1.42 6.85 -15.40
CA TYR A 145 1.45 7.49 -14.10
C TYR A 145 2.72 8.32 -13.89
N HIS A 146 2.55 9.46 -13.26
CA HIS A 146 3.63 10.21 -12.63
C HIS A 146 3.85 9.66 -11.23
N ILE A 147 5.13 9.43 -10.84
CA ILE A 147 5.44 8.69 -9.63
C ILE A 147 6.30 9.54 -8.70
N GLU A 148 5.91 9.57 -7.44
CA GLU A 148 6.75 9.99 -6.33
C GLU A 148 6.93 8.86 -5.34
N TYR A 149 8.03 8.85 -4.62
CA TYR A 149 8.25 7.87 -3.55
C TYR A 149 9.00 8.49 -2.37
N GLY A 150 8.80 7.90 -1.20
CA GLY A 150 9.49 8.32 0.00
C GLY A 150 9.69 7.16 0.96
N LEU A 151 10.82 7.18 1.67
CA LEU A 151 11.09 6.27 2.78
C LEU A 151 10.56 6.90 4.06
N LEU A 152 9.55 6.29 4.66
CA LEU A 152 8.96 6.74 5.92
C LEU A 152 9.32 5.78 7.05
N ASN A 153 9.51 6.32 8.24
CA ASN A 153 9.75 5.53 9.43
C ASN A 153 8.67 5.84 10.47
N THR A 154 7.98 4.81 10.90
CA THR A 154 6.83 4.90 11.83
C THR A 154 7.15 5.70 13.10
N LYS A 155 8.40 5.62 13.60
CA LYS A 155 8.83 6.36 14.80
C LYS A 155 8.65 7.88 14.73
N TYR A 156 8.59 8.45 13.52
CA TYR A 156 8.39 9.88 13.32
C TYR A 156 6.90 10.29 13.24
N PHE A 157 5.99 9.31 13.30
CA PHE A 157 4.54 9.52 13.13
C PHE A 157 3.72 9.07 14.34
N GLY A 158 4.38 8.85 15.48
CA GLY A 158 3.73 8.56 16.75
C GLY A 158 4.07 7.19 17.33
N PRO A 159 3.86 6.06 16.64
CA PRO A 159 4.20 4.76 17.23
C PRO A 159 5.69 4.63 17.52
N PRO A 160 6.10 4.10 18.70
CA PRO A 160 7.51 3.94 19.08
C PRO A 160 8.11 2.69 18.40
N GLN A 161 7.85 2.51 17.13
CA GLN A 161 8.31 1.39 16.34
C GLN A 161 9.27 1.88 15.25
N ASN A 162 10.49 1.34 15.24
CA ASN A 162 11.43 1.58 14.15
C ASN A 162 11.08 0.69 12.95
N ARG A 163 10.10 1.14 12.16
CA ARG A 163 9.62 0.45 10.96
C ARG A 163 9.78 1.35 9.75
N GLU A 164 10.78 1.05 8.92
CA GLU A 164 11.00 1.76 7.67
C GLU A 164 10.25 1.09 6.53
N ARG A 165 9.51 1.90 5.77
CA ARG A 165 8.75 1.46 4.60
C ARG A 165 8.90 2.46 3.48
N VAL A 166 9.06 1.95 2.26
CA VAL A 166 8.96 2.78 1.06
C VAL A 166 7.50 2.87 0.66
N PHE A 167 7.03 4.09 0.49
CA PHE A 167 5.72 4.39 -0.09
C PHE A 167 5.94 4.92 -1.50
N ILE A 168 5.18 4.39 -2.45
CA ILE A 168 5.18 4.78 -3.85
C ILE A 168 3.80 5.33 -4.15
N VAL A 169 3.74 6.58 -4.58
CA VAL A 169 2.48 7.25 -4.96
C VAL A 169 2.55 7.57 -6.44
N ALA A 170 1.65 6.98 -7.19
CA ALA A 170 1.54 7.18 -8.62
C ALA A 170 0.22 7.89 -8.93
N CYS A 171 0.29 8.95 -9.72
CA CYS A 171 -0.86 9.77 -10.08
C CYS A 171 -0.97 9.90 -11.59
N ARG A 172 -2.17 9.72 -12.11
CA ARG A 172 -2.49 9.91 -13.52
C ARG A 172 -3.40 11.12 -13.66
N HIS A 173 -2.84 12.22 -14.16
CA HIS A 173 -3.63 13.41 -14.49
C HIS A 173 -3.98 13.43 -15.98
N PRO A 174 -5.24 13.76 -16.34
CA PRO A 174 -5.65 13.89 -17.75
C PRO A 174 -5.04 15.07 -18.48
N GLY A 175 -4.26 15.92 -17.82
CA GLY A 175 -3.58 17.08 -18.40
C GLY A 175 -2.06 16.94 -18.33
N ALA A 176 -1.33 17.60 -19.24
CA ALA A 176 0.13 17.53 -19.38
C ALA A 176 0.93 18.15 -18.22
N GLY A 177 0.40 18.12 -16.98
CA GLY A 177 1.05 18.64 -15.78
C GLY A 177 1.67 17.55 -14.92
N ARG A 178 2.72 17.91 -14.18
CA ARG A 178 3.23 17.07 -13.09
C ARG A 178 2.14 16.98 -12.02
N GLY A 179 1.91 15.78 -11.46
CA GLY A 179 1.06 15.59 -10.29
C GLY A 179 1.52 16.46 -9.09
N PRO A 180 0.69 16.58 -8.05
CA PRO A 180 1.06 17.34 -6.87
C PRO A 180 2.30 16.73 -6.21
N LYS A 181 3.18 17.57 -5.68
CA LYS A 181 4.34 17.12 -4.91
C LYS A 181 3.87 16.59 -3.54
N ILE A 182 4.18 15.34 -3.25
CA ILE A 182 3.74 14.63 -2.03
C ILE A 182 4.89 14.50 -1.04
N PHE A 183 6.09 14.18 -1.51
CA PHE A 183 7.24 13.98 -0.64
C PHE A 183 8.20 15.19 -0.66
N PRO A 184 8.88 15.48 0.47
CA PRO A 184 8.82 14.73 1.74
C PRO A 184 7.54 15.00 2.54
N VAL A 185 7.04 13.96 3.21
CA VAL A 185 5.98 14.10 4.21
C VAL A 185 6.62 14.61 5.50
N PRO A 186 6.14 15.73 6.08
CA PRO A 186 6.66 16.22 7.35
C PRO A 186 6.42 15.19 8.46
N ALA A 187 7.38 15.05 9.38
CA ALA A 187 7.22 14.21 10.56
C ALA A 187 5.95 14.64 11.33
N GLY A 188 5.15 13.66 11.72
CA GLY A 188 3.92 13.93 12.47
C GLY A 188 4.23 14.51 13.85
N SER A 189 3.35 15.36 14.35
CA SER A 189 3.39 15.91 15.72
C SER A 189 2.93 14.89 16.77
N GLY A 190 2.99 13.59 16.46
CA GLY A 190 2.61 12.54 17.39
C GLY A 190 3.40 12.67 18.71
N LYS A 191 2.69 12.71 19.83
CA LYS A 191 3.33 12.68 21.14
C LYS A 191 4.17 11.40 21.23
N ALA A 192 5.49 11.55 21.31
CA ALA A 192 6.37 10.42 21.53
C ALA A 192 5.92 9.69 22.81
N LEU A 193 5.93 8.36 22.78
CA LEU A 193 5.72 7.59 24.00
C LEU A 193 6.80 7.96 25.03
N ILE A 194 6.35 8.35 26.20
CA ILE A 194 7.24 8.55 27.34
C ILE A 194 7.54 7.17 27.91
N GLN A 195 8.77 6.71 27.71
CA GLN A 195 9.21 5.46 28.32
C GLN A 195 9.48 5.71 29.81
N LEU A 196 8.70 5.09 30.67
CA LEU A 196 8.83 5.20 32.12
C LEU A 196 9.92 4.29 32.69
N ILE A 197 10.05 3.08 32.13
CA ILE A 197 11.06 2.10 32.54
C ILE A 197 11.78 1.59 31.30
N GLY A 198 13.12 1.64 31.31
CA GLY A 198 13.96 1.06 30.26
C GLY A 198 14.03 -0.46 30.35
N GLY A 199 14.56 -1.12 29.33
CA GLY A 199 14.73 -2.57 29.28
C GLY A 199 14.77 -3.12 27.86
N MET A 200 14.86 -4.43 27.72
CA MET A 200 14.65 -5.10 26.43
C MET A 200 13.22 -4.93 25.96
N GLN A 201 12.98 -5.19 24.66
CA GLN A 201 11.69 -5.03 24.01
C GLN A 201 10.62 -5.82 24.74
N GLY A 202 10.04 -6.05 25.48
CA GLY A 202 9.04 -6.78 26.27
C GLY A 202 9.08 -6.42 27.74
N GLN A 203 10.10 -5.66 28.18
CA GLN A 203 10.28 -5.23 29.57
C GLN A 203 10.09 -3.74 29.79
N ARG A 204 9.81 -2.99 28.69
CA ARG A 204 9.63 -1.55 28.75
C ARG A 204 8.24 -1.20 29.22
N VAL A 205 8.14 -0.26 30.10
CA VAL A 205 6.86 0.30 30.58
C VAL A 205 6.71 1.70 30.00
N TYR A 206 5.55 1.96 29.44
CA TYR A 206 5.22 3.23 28.80
C TYR A 206 4.04 3.90 29.51
N ASP A 207 4.00 5.20 29.43
CA ASP A 207 2.89 6.00 29.93
C ASP A 207 1.59 5.62 29.18
N PRO A 208 0.52 5.19 29.87
CA PRO A 208 -0.75 4.83 29.23
C PRO A 208 -1.44 6.02 28.54
N ALA A 209 -1.09 7.26 28.88
CA ALA A 209 -1.56 8.46 28.17
C ALA A 209 -0.86 8.69 26.83
N GLY A 210 0.20 7.93 26.54
CA GLY A 210 0.89 7.93 25.25
C GLY A 210 0.24 6.96 24.24
N ILE A 211 0.80 6.92 23.04
CA ILE A 211 0.36 6.01 21.97
C ILE A 211 0.77 4.57 22.33
N SER A 212 -0.17 3.62 22.25
CA SER A 212 0.04 2.22 22.55
C SER A 212 1.14 1.57 21.70
N VAL A 213 1.99 0.76 22.34
CA VAL A 213 2.97 -0.08 21.64
C VAL A 213 2.25 -1.22 20.94
N THR A 214 2.43 -1.35 19.64
CA THR A 214 2.04 -2.57 18.94
C THR A 214 2.95 -3.70 19.40
N MET A 215 2.40 -4.69 20.09
CA MET A 215 3.16 -5.89 20.44
C MET A 215 3.53 -6.62 19.16
N ALA A 216 4.82 -6.73 18.87
CA ALA A 216 5.29 -7.58 17.79
C ALA A 216 4.94 -9.03 18.15
N ALA A 217 4.19 -9.70 17.28
CA ALA A 217 4.02 -11.13 17.39
C ALA A 217 5.42 -11.78 17.35
N GLN A 218 5.73 -12.57 18.35
CA GLN A 218 6.94 -13.40 18.33
C GLN A 218 6.71 -14.48 17.27
N SER A 219 7.53 -14.45 16.24
CA SER A 219 7.70 -15.56 15.29
C SER A 219 8.58 -16.64 15.92
#